data_8e5ad045365f3e12d598e65cb23f4b99
#
_entry.id   8e5ad045365f3e12d598e65cb23f4b99
#
_cell.length_a   1.000
_cell.length_b   1.000
_cell.length_c   1.000
_cell.angle_alpha   90.00
_cell.angle_beta   90.00
_cell.angle_gamma   90.00
#
_symmetry.space_group_name_H-M   'P 1'
#
loop_
_entity.id
_entity.type
_entity.pdbx_description
1 polymer ?
#
loop_
_entity_poly.entity_id
_entity_poly.type
_entity_poly.pdbx_seq_one_letter_code
_entity_poly.pdbx_strand_id
1 'polypeptide(L)'
;MTQYVTQHVTQHVTQHDSTQAVAQPTLRSREPDECEVLLIRHGRSADVVPGSPESADPPLHALGVEQAAALAARLAGKTIHAVYSSHLARAHQTAEPLAQTRGLTVVEHVDLEDVRMGEWGNGEFRRRAATLDPEWVAWSRTGRWDGIPGGEGDDAFRTRVAAVIDSLVTQHAGETIAVVAHGGAINVYVAQLLGVHRSLVFTVENTSITTVRIGSRGATLVTVNDCHHLYDPVLS
;
A
#
# COMPACT_ATOMS: atom_id res chain seq x y z
N MET A 1 11.00 50.12 -76.67
CA MET A 1 12.00 50.01 -75.58
C MET A 1 11.28 50.14 -74.27
N THR A 2 11.04 49.02 -73.63
CA THR A 2 10.26 48.97 -72.39
C THR A 2 11.15 48.47 -71.29
N GLN A 3 11.45 49.33 -70.28
CA GLN A 3 12.27 49.01 -69.15
C GLN A 3 11.37 48.28 -68.07
N TYR A 4 11.78 47.11 -67.69
CA TYR A 4 11.24 46.44 -66.54
C TYR A 4 12.00 46.89 -65.27
N VAL A 5 11.23 47.43 -64.34
CA VAL A 5 11.75 47.78 -63.00
C VAL A 5 11.44 46.54 -62.10
N THR A 6 12.51 45.89 -61.62
CA THR A 6 12.43 44.78 -60.70
C THR A 6 12.43 45.35 -59.26
N GLN A 7 11.28 45.24 -58.56
CA GLN A 7 11.21 45.56 -57.14
C GLN A 7 11.65 44.33 -56.34
N HIS A 8 12.73 44.49 -55.59
CA HIS A 8 13.16 43.52 -54.56
C HIS A 8 12.33 43.74 -53.30
N VAL A 9 11.43 42.78 -53.01
CA VAL A 9 10.77 42.70 -51.73
C VAL A 9 11.69 41.96 -50.77
N THR A 10 12.30 42.69 -49.82
CA THR A 10 13.07 42.10 -48.74
C THR A 10 12.08 41.62 -47.67
N GLN A 11 11.83 40.32 -47.60
CA GLN A 11 11.10 39.72 -46.50
C GLN A 11 12.05 39.64 -45.28
N HIS A 12 11.77 40.41 -44.26
CA HIS A 12 12.34 40.22 -42.92
C HIS A 12 11.70 38.99 -42.31
N VAL A 13 12.42 37.86 -42.33
CA VAL A 13 12.12 36.71 -41.53
C VAL A 13 12.56 37.00 -40.11
N THR A 14 11.64 37.39 -39.25
CA THR A 14 11.88 37.42 -37.80
C THR A 14 12.01 35.98 -37.33
N GLN A 15 13.22 35.52 -37.09
CA GLN A 15 13.51 34.29 -36.36
C GLN A 15 13.02 34.47 -34.92
N HIS A 16 11.93 33.85 -34.58
CA HIS A 16 11.58 33.59 -33.21
C HIS A 16 12.52 32.50 -32.67
N ASP A 17 13.56 32.96 -31.98
CA ASP A 17 14.42 32.08 -31.18
C ASP A 17 13.65 31.64 -29.92
N SER A 18 12.94 30.54 -30.00
CA SER A 18 12.23 29.93 -28.89
C SER A 18 12.89 28.61 -28.47
N THR A 19 14.21 28.64 -28.26
CA THR A 19 14.91 27.60 -27.52
C THR A 19 14.82 27.85 -26.01
N GLN A 20 13.60 27.91 -25.46
CA GLN A 20 13.47 27.70 -24.05
C GLN A 20 13.67 26.20 -23.82
N ALA A 21 14.74 25.84 -23.09
CA ALA A 21 14.97 24.50 -22.64
C ALA A 21 13.73 24.06 -21.81
N VAL A 22 12.94 23.09 -22.32
CA VAL A 22 11.87 22.49 -21.58
C VAL A 22 12.54 21.63 -20.52
N ALA A 23 12.44 22.03 -19.25
CA ALA A 23 12.89 21.22 -18.14
C ALA A 23 12.17 19.85 -18.21
N GLN A 24 12.95 18.77 -18.04
CA GLN A 24 12.33 17.45 -17.87
C GLN A 24 11.27 17.56 -16.77
N PRO A 25 10.01 17.14 -17.02
CA PRO A 25 9.05 17.12 -15.95
C PRO A 25 9.61 16.21 -14.86
N THR A 26 9.93 16.77 -13.71
CA THR A 26 10.20 15.99 -12.51
C THR A 26 9.04 15.04 -12.31
N LEU A 27 9.35 13.79 -12.02
CA LEU A 27 8.36 12.80 -11.59
C LEU A 27 7.36 13.53 -10.70
N ARG A 28 6.11 13.50 -11.11
CA ARG A 28 4.98 14.28 -10.61
C ARG A 28 5.10 14.68 -9.14
N SER A 29 5.31 15.95 -8.87
CA SER A 29 5.23 16.50 -7.51
C SER A 29 3.84 16.21 -6.94
N ARG A 30 3.77 15.94 -5.64
CA ARG A 30 2.51 15.74 -4.93
C ARG A 30 1.62 16.97 -5.11
N GLU A 31 0.37 16.76 -5.51
CA GLU A 31 -0.62 17.82 -5.59
C GLU A 31 -1.09 18.22 -4.18
N PRO A 32 -1.55 19.47 -3.99
CA PRO A 32 -1.97 19.94 -2.67
C PRO A 32 -3.15 19.17 -2.07
N ASP A 33 -4.00 18.57 -2.90
CA ASP A 33 -5.18 17.80 -2.49
C ASP A 33 -4.91 16.29 -2.36
N GLU A 34 -3.72 15.81 -2.74
CA GLU A 34 -3.43 14.40 -2.66
C GLU A 34 -3.20 13.92 -1.23
N CYS A 35 -3.98 12.94 -0.78
CA CYS A 35 -3.65 12.15 0.39
C CYS A 35 -2.56 11.14 0.02
N GLU A 36 -1.48 11.11 0.79
CA GLU A 36 -0.46 10.07 0.68
C GLU A 36 -0.72 8.97 1.72
N VAL A 37 -1.06 7.79 1.25
CA VAL A 37 -1.34 6.63 2.09
C VAL A 37 -0.14 5.70 2.11
N LEU A 38 0.42 5.46 3.29
CA LEU A 38 1.42 4.44 3.55
C LEU A 38 0.70 3.16 3.99
N LEU A 39 0.46 2.24 3.05
CA LEU A 39 -0.09 0.92 3.35
C LEU A 39 1.03 0.04 3.88
N ILE A 40 0.92 -0.41 5.11
CA ILE A 40 1.97 -1.12 5.83
C ILE A 40 1.45 -2.49 6.26
N ARG A 41 2.15 -3.56 5.90
CA ARG A 41 1.84 -4.88 6.46
C ARG A 41 2.35 -4.98 7.89
N HIS A 42 1.59 -5.61 8.77
CA HIS A 42 2.03 -5.92 10.13
C HIS A 42 3.36 -6.68 10.17
N GLY A 43 4.10 -6.55 11.26
CA GLY A 43 5.33 -7.31 11.54
C GLY A 43 5.07 -8.82 11.64
N ARG A 44 6.13 -9.63 11.71
CA ARG A 44 5.99 -11.08 11.88
C ARG A 44 5.13 -11.39 13.11
N SER A 45 4.02 -12.11 12.93
CA SER A 45 3.20 -12.57 14.03
C SER A 45 3.77 -13.85 14.65
N ALA A 46 3.38 -14.11 15.89
CA ALA A 46 3.72 -15.35 16.61
C ALA A 46 3.29 -16.58 15.81
N ASP A 47 4.02 -17.68 16.00
CA ASP A 47 3.66 -18.96 15.48
C ASP A 47 2.38 -19.45 16.18
N VAL A 48 1.54 -20.17 15.47
CA VAL A 48 0.25 -20.63 16.00
C VAL A 48 0.11 -22.15 15.87
N VAL A 49 -0.59 -22.74 16.82
CA VAL A 49 -1.09 -24.11 16.70
C VAL A 49 -2.48 -24.02 16.09
N PRO A 50 -2.72 -24.59 14.91
CA PRO A 50 -4.03 -24.52 14.27
C PRO A 50 -5.14 -25.02 15.20
N GLY A 51 -6.24 -24.25 15.28
CA GLY A 51 -7.37 -24.53 16.14
C GLY A 51 -7.21 -24.15 17.61
N SER A 52 -6.04 -23.65 18.03
CA SER A 52 -5.91 -23.10 19.39
C SER A 52 -6.60 -21.71 19.47
N PRO A 53 -7.06 -21.29 20.66
CA PRO A 53 -7.67 -19.96 20.84
C PRO A 53 -6.79 -18.82 20.36
N GLU A 54 -5.47 -18.93 20.56
CA GLU A 54 -4.47 -17.91 20.20
C GLU A 54 -4.28 -17.81 18.68
N SER A 55 -4.70 -18.84 17.92
CA SER A 55 -4.53 -18.85 16.46
C SER A 55 -5.43 -17.87 15.72
N ALA A 56 -6.49 -17.39 16.38
CA ALA A 56 -7.42 -16.42 15.78
C ALA A 56 -6.79 -15.03 15.65
N ASP A 57 -6.09 -14.57 16.68
CA ASP A 57 -5.44 -13.26 16.68
C ASP A 57 -4.06 -13.33 17.37
N PRO A 58 -3.05 -13.92 16.70
CA PRO A 58 -1.71 -13.99 17.27
C PRO A 58 -1.06 -12.60 17.35
N PRO A 59 -0.39 -12.27 18.49
CA PRO A 59 0.39 -11.05 18.62
C PRO A 59 1.66 -11.10 17.76
N LEU A 60 2.47 -10.06 17.82
CA LEU A 60 3.80 -10.06 17.19
C LEU A 60 4.72 -11.11 17.81
N HIS A 61 5.51 -11.77 16.99
CA HIS A 61 6.72 -12.47 17.40
C HIS A 61 7.81 -11.47 17.80
N ALA A 62 8.83 -11.90 18.57
CA ALA A 62 9.96 -11.03 18.93
C ALA A 62 10.58 -10.30 17.72
N LEU A 63 10.84 -11.03 16.62
CA LEU A 63 11.29 -10.42 15.37
C LEU A 63 10.29 -9.40 14.81
N GLY A 64 8.99 -9.60 14.99
CA GLY A 64 7.97 -8.64 14.56
C GLY A 64 8.01 -7.34 15.35
N VAL A 65 8.36 -7.40 16.65
CA VAL A 65 8.57 -6.22 17.48
C VAL A 65 9.80 -5.42 17.00
N GLU A 66 10.90 -6.10 16.67
CA GLU A 66 12.09 -5.47 16.07
C GLU A 66 11.77 -4.82 14.72
N GLN A 67 11.01 -5.50 13.86
CA GLN A 67 10.55 -4.96 12.58
C GLN A 67 9.69 -3.70 12.76
N ALA A 68 8.79 -3.68 13.75
CA ALA A 68 7.97 -2.50 14.05
C ALA A 68 8.81 -1.30 14.54
N ALA A 69 9.84 -1.55 15.33
CA ALA A 69 10.78 -0.52 15.75
C ALA A 69 11.60 0.04 14.59
N ALA A 70 12.11 -0.84 13.70
CA ALA A 70 12.83 -0.45 12.49
C ALA A 70 11.95 0.38 11.53
N LEU A 71 10.69 0.01 11.37
CA LEU A 71 9.70 0.77 10.61
C LEU A 71 9.51 2.18 11.17
N ALA A 72 9.34 2.31 12.48
CA ALA A 72 9.19 3.61 13.15
C ALA A 72 10.42 4.49 12.95
N ALA A 73 11.63 3.92 13.05
CA ALA A 73 12.89 4.60 12.77
C ALA A 73 13.01 5.03 11.29
N ARG A 74 12.67 4.15 10.35
CA ARG A 74 12.66 4.44 8.90
C ARG A 74 11.80 5.64 8.55
N LEU A 75 10.67 5.77 9.22
CA LEU A 75 9.70 6.84 8.96
C LEU A 75 9.91 8.08 9.85
N ALA A 76 10.93 8.13 10.73
CA ALA A 76 11.12 9.21 11.70
C ALA A 76 11.14 10.63 11.09
N GLY A 77 11.75 10.78 9.90
CA GLY A 77 11.82 12.06 9.19
C GLY A 77 10.58 12.40 8.34
N LYS A 78 9.57 11.50 8.29
CA LYS A 78 8.37 11.72 7.48
C LYS A 78 7.23 12.26 8.33
N THR A 79 6.63 13.38 7.90
CA THR A 79 5.40 13.87 8.52
C THR A 79 4.27 12.89 8.25
N ILE A 80 3.64 12.41 9.33
CA ILE A 80 2.46 11.54 9.30
C ILE A 80 1.42 12.21 10.21
N HIS A 81 0.22 12.40 9.70
CA HIS A 81 -0.85 13.15 10.37
C HIS A 81 -1.77 12.24 11.17
N ALA A 82 -1.94 11.00 10.74
CA ALA A 82 -2.73 9.99 11.44
C ALA A 82 -2.16 8.58 11.22
N VAL A 83 -2.38 7.71 12.22
CA VAL A 83 -2.00 6.29 12.17
C VAL A 83 -3.25 5.45 12.42
N TYR A 84 -3.59 4.65 11.42
CA TYR A 84 -4.69 3.70 11.47
C TYR A 84 -4.16 2.28 11.51
N SER A 85 -4.89 1.37 12.14
CA SER A 85 -4.57 -0.04 12.09
C SER A 85 -5.82 -0.93 11.99
N SER A 86 -5.64 -2.13 11.47
CA SER A 86 -6.55 -3.22 11.78
C SER A 86 -6.62 -3.41 13.31
N HIS A 87 -7.79 -3.80 13.82
CA HIS A 87 -8.00 -4.11 15.23
C HIS A 87 -7.23 -5.35 15.71
N LEU A 88 -6.72 -6.18 14.78
CA LEU A 88 -5.97 -7.38 15.14
C LEU A 88 -4.63 -7.04 15.80
N ALA A 89 -4.31 -7.75 16.89
CA ALA A 89 -3.20 -7.47 17.79
C ALA A 89 -1.87 -7.21 17.06
N ARG A 90 -1.51 -8.05 16.09
CA ARG A 90 -0.28 -7.91 15.31
C ARG A 90 -0.19 -6.60 14.51
N ALA A 91 -1.32 -6.10 14.00
CA ALA A 91 -1.35 -4.84 13.26
C ALA A 91 -1.28 -3.64 14.21
N HIS A 92 -2.05 -3.67 15.29
CA HIS A 92 -2.02 -2.63 16.32
C HIS A 92 -0.62 -2.51 16.91
N GLN A 93 -0.01 -3.61 17.36
CA GLN A 93 1.35 -3.63 17.92
C GLN A 93 2.42 -3.15 16.94
N THR A 94 2.21 -3.32 15.63
CA THR A 94 3.11 -2.76 14.61
C THR A 94 2.93 -1.25 14.49
N ALA A 95 1.72 -0.73 14.64
CA ALA A 95 1.39 0.69 14.52
C ALA A 95 1.84 1.51 15.75
N GLU A 96 1.83 0.91 16.94
CA GLU A 96 2.12 1.62 18.20
C GLU A 96 3.46 2.37 18.22
N PRO A 97 4.63 1.79 17.91
CA PRO A 97 5.89 2.52 17.93
C PRO A 97 5.90 3.70 16.95
N LEU A 98 5.26 3.54 15.80
CA LEU A 98 5.13 4.58 14.79
C LEU A 98 4.29 5.77 15.29
N ALA A 99 3.19 5.51 15.98
CA ALA A 99 2.32 6.52 16.57
C ALA A 99 2.99 7.20 17.76
N GLN A 100 3.57 6.43 18.69
CA GLN A 100 4.24 6.94 19.92
C GLN A 100 5.35 7.94 19.60
N THR A 101 6.20 7.66 18.61
CA THR A 101 7.29 8.56 18.20
C THR A 101 6.82 9.92 17.69
N ARG A 102 5.51 10.09 17.44
CA ARG A 102 4.86 11.30 16.90
C ARG A 102 3.86 11.94 17.85
N GLY A 103 3.65 11.35 19.03
CA GLY A 103 2.59 11.79 19.94
C GLY A 103 1.18 11.56 19.40
N LEU A 104 1.03 10.61 18.46
CA LEU A 104 -0.25 10.23 17.87
C LEU A 104 -0.83 9.01 18.60
N THR A 105 -2.13 8.83 18.47
CA THR A 105 -2.84 7.60 18.88
C THR A 105 -3.10 6.74 17.67
N VAL A 106 -3.08 5.42 17.83
CA VAL A 106 -3.51 4.48 16.81
C VAL A 106 -5.04 4.43 16.80
N VAL A 107 -5.65 4.66 15.64
CA VAL A 107 -7.09 4.52 15.45
C VAL A 107 -7.37 3.16 14.81
N GLU A 108 -8.05 2.29 15.54
CA GLU A 108 -8.40 0.95 15.05
C GLU A 108 -9.61 0.99 14.11
N HIS A 109 -9.56 0.16 13.08
CA HIS A 109 -10.67 -0.04 12.15
C HIS A 109 -10.86 -1.52 11.84
N VAL A 110 -12.04 -2.05 12.14
CA VAL A 110 -12.37 -3.48 11.94
C VAL A 110 -12.28 -3.87 10.46
N ASP A 111 -12.66 -2.99 9.56
CA ASP A 111 -12.65 -3.26 8.11
C ASP A 111 -11.25 -3.25 7.47
N LEU A 112 -10.19 -2.95 8.24
CA LEU A 112 -8.80 -3.14 7.82
C LEU A 112 -8.26 -4.55 8.11
N GLU A 113 -9.07 -5.45 8.69
CA GLU A 113 -8.64 -6.84 8.95
C GLU A 113 -8.35 -7.59 7.64
N ASP A 114 -7.60 -8.68 7.77
CA ASP A 114 -7.33 -9.58 6.63
C ASP A 114 -8.62 -10.29 6.17
N VAL A 115 -8.52 -11.01 5.08
CA VAL A 115 -9.62 -11.79 4.54
C VAL A 115 -10.18 -12.75 5.60
N ARG A 116 -11.51 -12.78 5.70
CA ARG A 116 -12.23 -13.75 6.57
C ARG A 116 -12.22 -15.11 5.88
N MET A 117 -11.39 -16.01 6.39
CA MET A 117 -11.06 -17.26 5.72
C MET A 117 -12.02 -18.43 6.03
N GLY A 118 -13.13 -18.19 6.74
CA GLY A 118 -14.06 -19.27 7.06
C GLY A 118 -13.36 -20.50 7.63
N GLU A 119 -13.53 -21.67 7.00
CA GLU A 119 -12.93 -22.94 7.46
C GLU A 119 -11.40 -22.97 7.41
N TRP A 120 -10.76 -22.07 6.66
CA TRP A 120 -9.30 -21.95 6.62
C TRP A 120 -8.76 -20.91 7.62
N GLY A 121 -9.62 -20.37 8.47
CA GLY A 121 -9.23 -19.50 9.57
C GLY A 121 -8.47 -20.24 10.68
N ASN A 122 -8.20 -19.56 11.79
CA ASN A 122 -7.62 -20.12 13.01
C ASN A 122 -6.37 -20.96 12.78
N GLY A 123 -5.45 -20.48 11.93
CA GLY A 123 -4.17 -21.13 11.62
C GLY A 123 -4.24 -22.20 10.52
N GLU A 124 -5.41 -22.64 10.10
CA GLU A 124 -5.59 -23.70 9.10
C GLU A 124 -5.01 -23.31 7.73
N PHE A 125 -5.16 -22.05 7.30
CA PHE A 125 -4.53 -21.56 6.09
C PHE A 125 -3.00 -21.73 6.12
N ARG A 126 -2.36 -21.40 7.24
CA ARG A 126 -0.91 -21.57 7.43
C ARG A 126 -0.50 -23.02 7.39
N ARG A 127 -1.27 -23.90 8.04
CA ARG A 127 -1.04 -25.35 8.03
C ARG A 127 -1.10 -25.88 6.60
N ARG A 128 -2.16 -25.54 5.85
CA ARG A 128 -2.36 -25.99 4.47
C ARG A 128 -1.23 -25.49 3.55
N ALA A 129 -0.80 -24.24 3.71
CA ALA A 129 0.33 -23.70 2.98
C ALA A 129 1.63 -24.44 3.29
N ALA A 130 1.92 -24.70 4.57
CA ALA A 130 3.15 -25.36 5.02
C ALA A 130 3.23 -26.83 4.57
N THR A 131 2.09 -27.51 4.47
CA THR A 131 2.02 -28.93 4.04
C THR A 131 1.80 -29.08 2.53
N LEU A 132 1.70 -28.00 1.78
CA LEU A 132 1.34 -28.00 0.35
C LEU A 132 0.05 -28.81 0.10
N ASP A 133 -0.95 -28.60 0.96
CA ASP A 133 -2.26 -29.24 0.86
C ASP A 133 -2.84 -29.08 -0.56
N PRO A 134 -3.36 -30.15 -1.20
CA PRO A 134 -3.82 -30.08 -2.59
C PRO A 134 -4.89 -29.03 -2.86
N GLU A 135 -5.81 -28.80 -1.91
CA GLU A 135 -6.85 -27.75 -2.05
C GLU A 135 -6.21 -26.35 -1.99
N TRP A 136 -5.24 -26.14 -1.09
CA TRP A 136 -4.50 -24.90 -1.01
C TRP A 136 -3.69 -24.65 -2.27
N VAL A 137 -3.02 -25.68 -2.82
CA VAL A 137 -2.26 -25.58 -4.08
C VAL A 137 -3.17 -25.22 -5.24
N ALA A 138 -4.35 -25.83 -5.34
CA ALA A 138 -5.34 -25.49 -6.36
C ALA A 138 -5.83 -24.06 -6.22
N TRP A 139 -6.21 -23.66 -5.00
CA TRP A 139 -6.65 -22.31 -4.67
C TRP A 139 -5.57 -21.25 -4.96
N SER A 140 -4.32 -21.48 -4.57
CA SER A 140 -3.23 -20.50 -4.74
C SER A 140 -2.99 -20.10 -6.20
N ARG A 141 -3.32 -20.98 -7.15
CA ARG A 141 -3.22 -20.71 -8.59
C ARG A 141 -4.27 -19.74 -9.11
N THR A 142 -5.41 -19.61 -8.44
CA THR A 142 -6.48 -18.67 -8.83
C THR A 142 -6.03 -17.22 -8.69
N GLY A 143 -5.23 -16.94 -7.65
CA GLY A 143 -4.80 -15.60 -7.28
C GLY A 143 -5.93 -14.72 -6.75
N ARG A 144 -7.04 -15.33 -6.30
CA ARG A 144 -8.22 -14.68 -5.73
C ARG A 144 -8.59 -15.34 -4.41
N TRP A 145 -9.41 -14.65 -3.62
CA TRP A 145 -9.86 -15.13 -2.32
C TRP A 145 -11.16 -15.95 -2.38
N ASP A 146 -11.63 -16.26 -3.59
CA ASP A 146 -12.81 -17.09 -3.79
C ASP A 146 -12.51 -18.57 -3.53
N GLY A 147 -13.56 -19.36 -3.30
CA GLY A 147 -13.48 -20.82 -3.19
C GLY A 147 -13.02 -21.35 -1.83
N ILE A 148 -12.81 -20.48 -0.85
CA ILE A 148 -12.56 -20.92 0.55
C ILE A 148 -13.93 -21.15 1.22
N PRO A 149 -14.22 -22.35 1.73
CA PRO A 149 -15.52 -22.64 2.35
C PRO A 149 -15.79 -21.72 3.55
N GLY A 150 -16.95 -21.07 3.54
CA GLY A 150 -17.33 -20.11 4.58
C GLY A 150 -16.52 -18.81 4.60
N GLY A 151 -15.62 -18.61 3.64
CA GLY A 151 -14.85 -17.36 3.48
C GLY A 151 -15.70 -16.22 2.93
N GLU A 152 -15.25 -14.97 3.11
CA GLU A 152 -15.98 -13.79 2.62
C GLU A 152 -15.94 -13.62 1.10
N GLY A 153 -14.99 -14.26 0.43
CA GLY A 153 -14.78 -14.13 -1.01
C GLY A 153 -14.08 -12.84 -1.43
N ASP A 154 -13.62 -12.82 -2.67
CA ASP A 154 -12.75 -11.77 -3.18
C ASP A 154 -13.48 -10.42 -3.33
N ASP A 155 -14.69 -10.42 -3.87
CA ASP A 155 -15.40 -9.18 -4.18
C ASP A 155 -15.87 -8.46 -2.91
N ALA A 156 -16.35 -9.21 -1.89
CA ALA A 156 -16.72 -8.63 -0.60
C ALA A 156 -15.50 -8.06 0.13
N PHE A 157 -14.37 -8.78 0.10
CA PHE A 157 -13.13 -8.33 0.68
C PHE A 157 -12.61 -7.04 0.01
N ARG A 158 -12.57 -6.99 -1.31
CA ARG A 158 -12.19 -5.78 -2.07
C ARG A 158 -13.07 -4.60 -1.70
N THR A 159 -14.37 -4.79 -1.72
CA THR A 159 -15.34 -3.73 -1.41
C THR A 159 -15.13 -3.16 -0.01
N ARG A 160 -14.98 -4.04 0.99
CA ARG A 160 -14.77 -3.65 2.38
C ARG A 160 -13.48 -2.85 2.57
N VAL A 161 -12.37 -3.35 2.06
CA VAL A 161 -11.05 -2.70 2.20
C VAL A 161 -11.02 -1.37 1.44
N ALA A 162 -11.57 -1.32 0.22
CA ALA A 162 -11.63 -0.08 -0.53
C ALA A 162 -12.46 0.98 0.18
N ALA A 163 -13.65 0.62 0.67
CA ALA A 163 -14.54 1.55 1.34
C ALA A 163 -13.87 2.25 2.54
N VAL A 164 -13.14 1.50 3.38
CA VAL A 164 -12.46 2.09 4.52
C VAL A 164 -11.29 2.99 4.08
N ILE A 165 -10.43 2.54 3.16
CA ILE A 165 -9.27 3.34 2.73
C ILE A 165 -9.73 4.61 2.01
N ASP A 166 -10.72 4.53 1.12
CA ASP A 166 -11.26 5.69 0.39
C ASP A 166 -11.92 6.70 1.34
N SER A 167 -12.58 6.23 2.40
CA SER A 167 -13.10 7.09 3.47
C SER A 167 -11.98 7.83 4.20
N LEU A 168 -10.88 7.14 4.56
CA LEU A 168 -9.72 7.75 5.19
C LEU A 168 -9.05 8.77 4.27
N VAL A 169 -8.88 8.45 2.98
CA VAL A 169 -8.35 9.38 1.97
C VAL A 169 -9.17 10.67 1.92
N THR A 170 -10.48 10.56 1.94
CA THR A 170 -11.38 11.73 1.90
C THR A 170 -11.23 12.62 3.14
N GLN A 171 -11.02 12.03 4.31
CA GLN A 171 -10.81 12.75 5.57
C GLN A 171 -9.45 13.46 5.64
N HIS A 172 -8.46 12.99 4.88
CA HIS A 172 -7.07 13.41 4.97
C HIS A 172 -6.53 14.02 3.65
N ALA A 173 -7.38 14.77 2.93
CA ALA A 173 -6.96 15.47 1.72
C ALA A 173 -5.76 16.40 1.99
N GLY A 174 -4.68 16.26 1.21
CA GLY A 174 -3.44 17.00 1.39
C GLY A 174 -2.50 16.45 2.47
N GLU A 175 -2.89 15.43 3.22
CA GLU A 175 -2.16 14.87 4.35
C GLU A 175 -1.49 13.53 4.00
N THR A 176 -0.58 13.10 4.87
CA THR A 176 0.01 11.75 4.83
C THR A 176 -0.51 10.94 6.00
N ILE A 177 -1.02 9.74 5.73
CA ILE A 177 -1.49 8.80 6.75
C ILE A 177 -0.77 7.46 6.64
N ALA A 178 -0.62 6.78 7.77
CA ALA A 178 -0.15 5.41 7.83
C ALA A 178 -1.33 4.47 8.13
N VAL A 179 -1.46 3.40 7.36
CA VAL A 179 -2.50 2.39 7.50
C VAL A 179 -1.83 1.03 7.67
N VAL A 180 -1.81 0.51 8.89
CA VAL A 180 -1.19 -0.78 9.20
C VAL A 180 -2.25 -1.88 9.10
N ALA A 181 -2.05 -2.76 8.12
CA ALA A 181 -3.01 -3.80 7.76
C ALA A 181 -2.30 -5.13 7.45
N HIS A 182 -2.82 -5.90 6.52
CA HIS A 182 -2.42 -7.27 6.21
C HIS A 182 -2.05 -7.41 4.73
N GLY A 183 -1.32 -8.48 4.42
CA GLY A 183 -0.88 -8.73 3.05
C GLY A 183 -2.03 -8.89 2.04
N GLY A 184 -3.11 -9.55 2.45
CA GLY A 184 -4.32 -9.68 1.64
C GLY A 184 -4.99 -8.33 1.38
N ALA A 185 -5.20 -7.54 2.44
CA ALA A 185 -5.84 -6.23 2.35
C ALA A 185 -5.07 -5.26 1.43
N ILE A 186 -3.74 -5.20 1.56
CA ILE A 186 -2.88 -4.37 0.70
C ILE A 186 -2.96 -4.84 -0.76
N ASN A 187 -2.90 -6.15 -0.98
CA ASN A 187 -2.97 -6.70 -2.34
C ASN A 187 -4.30 -6.39 -3.03
N VAL A 188 -5.44 -6.61 -2.36
CA VAL A 188 -6.76 -6.35 -2.99
C VAL A 188 -6.96 -4.88 -3.31
N TYR A 189 -6.47 -3.96 -2.45
CA TYR A 189 -6.56 -2.53 -2.71
C TYR A 189 -5.68 -2.10 -3.88
N VAL A 190 -4.42 -2.53 -3.91
CA VAL A 190 -3.50 -2.25 -5.02
C VAL A 190 -4.02 -2.85 -6.33
N ALA A 191 -4.51 -4.08 -6.30
CA ALA A 191 -5.10 -4.73 -7.48
C ALA A 191 -6.30 -3.94 -8.03
N GLN A 192 -7.14 -3.38 -7.15
CA GLN A 192 -8.25 -2.51 -7.54
C GLN A 192 -7.77 -1.21 -8.19
N LEU A 193 -6.77 -0.54 -7.62
CA LEU A 193 -6.19 0.67 -8.20
C LEU A 193 -5.58 0.43 -9.59
N LEU A 194 -5.01 -0.76 -9.81
CA LEU A 194 -4.42 -1.17 -11.09
C LEU A 194 -5.47 -1.69 -12.09
N GLY A 195 -6.73 -1.85 -11.69
CA GLY A 195 -7.79 -2.41 -12.53
C GLY A 195 -7.57 -3.88 -12.91
N VAL A 196 -6.84 -4.64 -12.06
CA VAL A 196 -6.58 -6.06 -12.34
C VAL A 196 -7.52 -6.98 -11.57
N HIS A 197 -7.94 -8.06 -12.23
CA HIS A 197 -8.88 -9.03 -11.67
C HIS A 197 -8.25 -9.89 -10.58
N ARG A 198 -6.96 -10.18 -10.72
CA ARG A 198 -6.21 -10.97 -9.75
C ARG A 198 -5.98 -10.17 -8.49
N SER A 199 -6.23 -10.76 -7.31
CA SER A 199 -6.07 -10.09 -6.03
C SER A 199 -4.69 -10.31 -5.40
N LEU A 200 -4.07 -11.44 -5.67
CA LEU A 200 -2.70 -11.73 -5.21
C LEU A 200 -1.73 -11.36 -6.33
N VAL A 201 -1.30 -10.10 -6.38
CA VAL A 201 -0.47 -9.56 -7.49
C VAL A 201 1.01 -9.47 -7.14
N PHE A 202 1.35 -9.38 -5.85
CA PHE A 202 2.74 -9.37 -5.39
C PHE A 202 2.87 -9.94 -3.97
N THR A 203 4.09 -10.33 -3.59
CA THR A 203 4.38 -10.70 -2.20
C THR A 203 4.48 -9.45 -1.36
N VAL A 204 3.75 -9.40 -0.25
CA VAL A 204 3.82 -8.29 0.71
C VAL A 204 4.64 -8.75 1.89
N GLU A 205 5.83 -8.20 2.09
CA GLU A 205 6.72 -8.54 3.21
C GLU A 205 6.26 -7.90 4.53
N ASN A 206 6.64 -8.49 5.66
CA ASN A 206 6.32 -7.91 6.97
C ASN A 206 6.93 -6.51 7.11
N THR A 207 6.16 -5.56 7.63
CA THR A 207 6.46 -4.13 7.76
C THR A 207 6.82 -3.41 6.46
N SER A 208 6.64 -4.05 5.29
CA SER A 208 6.82 -3.38 4.00
C SER A 208 5.85 -2.19 3.86
N ILE A 209 6.32 -1.17 3.14
CA ILE A 209 5.57 0.05 2.87
C ILE A 209 5.20 0.09 1.39
N THR A 210 3.90 0.13 1.11
CA THR A 210 3.38 0.42 -0.22
C THR A 210 2.77 1.82 -0.20
N THR A 211 3.30 2.75 -0.99
CA THR A 211 2.89 4.15 -0.98
C THR A 211 1.96 4.43 -2.16
N VAL A 212 0.80 4.97 -1.86
CA VAL A 212 -0.18 5.43 -2.86
C VAL A 212 -0.49 6.90 -2.61
N ARG A 213 -0.63 7.69 -3.67
CA ARG A 213 -1.15 9.07 -3.63
C ARG A 213 -2.49 9.10 -4.33
N ILE A 214 -3.49 9.68 -3.68
CA ILE A 214 -4.86 9.71 -4.17
C ILE A 214 -5.39 11.14 -4.03
N GLY A 215 -5.91 11.69 -5.10
CA GLY A 215 -6.49 13.04 -5.15
C GLY A 215 -7.45 13.18 -6.33
N SER A 216 -7.84 14.42 -6.64
CA SER A 216 -8.83 14.73 -7.69
C SER A 216 -8.47 14.20 -9.08
N ARG A 217 -7.18 13.96 -9.35
CA ARG A 217 -6.69 13.41 -10.63
C ARG A 217 -6.56 11.87 -10.63
N GLY A 218 -7.06 11.19 -9.61
CA GLY A 218 -7.00 9.75 -9.45
C GLY A 218 -5.87 9.28 -8.53
N ALA A 219 -5.54 7.99 -8.61
CA ALA A 219 -4.54 7.34 -7.78
C ALA A 219 -3.21 7.15 -8.52
N THR A 220 -2.11 7.30 -7.80
CA THR A 220 -0.75 7.01 -8.26
C THR A 220 -0.07 6.05 -7.30
N LEU A 221 0.33 4.88 -7.77
CA LEU A 221 1.16 3.94 -7.02
C LEU A 221 2.62 4.43 -7.08
N VAL A 222 3.17 4.84 -5.94
CA VAL A 222 4.49 5.48 -5.86
C VAL A 222 5.59 4.44 -5.62
N THR A 223 5.39 3.57 -4.62
CA THR A 223 6.29 2.45 -4.31
C THR A 223 5.46 1.24 -3.92
N VAL A 224 6.03 0.04 -4.14
CA VAL A 224 5.40 -1.22 -3.76
C VAL A 224 6.40 -2.01 -2.93
N ASN A 225 5.93 -2.51 -1.77
CA ASN A 225 6.68 -3.47 -0.95
C ASN A 225 8.10 -2.99 -0.56
N ASP A 226 8.26 -1.69 -0.24
CA ASP A 226 9.53 -1.17 0.28
C ASP A 226 9.78 -1.70 1.69
N CYS A 227 10.78 -2.57 1.82
CA CYS A 227 11.23 -3.16 3.07
C CYS A 227 12.73 -2.88 3.33
N HIS A 228 13.27 -1.82 2.72
CA HIS A 228 14.69 -1.49 2.79
C HIS A 228 15.20 -1.34 4.23
N HIS A 229 14.37 -0.84 5.14
CA HIS A 229 14.69 -0.71 6.57
C HIS A 229 14.98 -2.04 7.29
N LEU A 230 14.63 -3.18 6.71
CA LEU A 230 14.95 -4.49 7.27
C LEU A 230 16.33 -5.01 6.84
N TYR A 231 16.94 -4.40 5.83
CA TYR A 231 18.19 -4.85 5.22
C TYR A 231 19.28 -3.77 5.23
N ASP A 232 18.98 -2.57 5.72
CA ASP A 232 19.93 -1.46 5.78
C ASP A 232 20.76 -1.57 7.08
N PRO A 233 22.08 -1.85 7.00
CA PRO A 233 22.94 -1.96 8.17
C PRO A 233 23.14 -0.63 8.91
N VAL A 234 22.73 0.51 8.33
CA VAL A 234 22.78 1.84 8.97
C VAL A 234 21.56 2.09 9.84
N LEU A 235 20.45 1.37 9.61
CA LEU A 235 19.19 1.52 10.32
C LEU A 235 18.86 0.31 11.23
N SER A 236 19.74 -0.70 11.28
CA SER A 236 19.62 -1.89 12.13
C SER A 236 20.47 -1.76 13.40
#